data_8ff239c1656485ff0d247af04f855b95
#
_entry.id   8ff239c1656485ff0d247af04f855b95
#
_cell.length_a   1.000
_cell.length_b   1.000
_cell.length_c   1.000
_cell.angle_alpha   90.00
_cell.angle_beta   90.00
_cell.angle_gamma   90.00
#
_symmetry.space_group_name_H-M   'P 1'
#
loop_
_entity.id
_entity.type
_entity.pdbx_description
1 polymer ?
#
loop_
_entity_poly.entity_id
_entity_poly.type
_entity_poly.pdbx_seq_one_letter_code
_entity_poly.pdbx_strand_id
1 'polypeptide(L)'
;MCIRDSNKGLAQSLSVSTRNLSEAPIRADELAGYQAAIIDPPRSGAAAQMPHINASALELVVMVSCNPHSLFKDIQHLCNGGFEFDSLKLIDQFVWSTHCEAIAILRRPHR
;
A
#
# COMPACT_ATOMS: atom_id res chain seq x y z
N MET A 1 -8.01 7.62 3.86
CA MET A 1 -8.73 7.33 2.62
C MET A 1 -10.05 6.69 2.93
N CYS A 2 -11.08 7.19 2.34
CA CYS A 2 -12.42 6.69 2.56
C CYS A 2 -12.84 5.87 1.35
N ILE A 3 -13.01 4.58 1.51
CA ILE A 3 -13.52 3.75 0.45
C ILE A 3 -15.03 3.67 0.60
N ARG A 4 -15.72 4.16 -0.39
CA ARG A 4 -17.15 4.07 -0.43
C ARG A 4 -17.53 3.10 -1.53
N ASP A 5 -18.12 2.03 -1.14
CA ASP A 5 -18.66 1.09 -2.08
C ASP A 5 -19.89 0.42 -1.50
N SER A 6 -20.82 0.12 -2.35
CA SER A 6 -21.90 -0.78 -1.99
C SER A 6 -21.41 -2.18 -2.33
N ASN A 7 -21.27 -3.01 -1.35
CA ASN A 7 -20.90 -4.39 -1.58
C ASN A 7 -22.09 -5.27 -1.95
N LYS A 8 -23.07 -4.68 -2.60
CA LYS A 8 -24.24 -5.41 -3.06
C LYS A 8 -23.80 -6.49 -4.04
N GLY A 9 -24.18 -7.71 -3.75
CA GLY A 9 -23.83 -8.84 -4.58
C GLY A 9 -22.43 -9.38 -4.38
N LEU A 10 -21.63 -8.78 -3.48
CA LEU A 10 -20.33 -9.30 -3.15
C LEU A 10 -20.46 -10.33 -2.03
N ALA A 11 -19.65 -11.39 -2.12
CA ALA A 11 -19.59 -12.42 -1.10
C ALA A 11 -18.93 -11.92 0.20
N GLN A 12 -18.13 -10.86 0.09
CA GLN A 12 -17.39 -10.33 1.22
C GLN A 12 -17.95 -8.98 1.65
N SER A 13 -17.87 -8.72 2.94
CA SER A 13 -18.32 -7.44 3.49
C SER A 13 -17.23 -6.39 3.37
N LEU A 14 -17.67 -5.14 3.23
CA LEU A 14 -16.78 -3.98 3.24
C LEU A 14 -16.94 -3.26 4.57
N SER A 15 -15.84 -2.90 5.20
CA SER A 15 -15.85 -2.07 6.38
C SER A 15 -14.92 -0.88 6.19
N VAL A 16 -15.27 0.23 6.83
CA VAL A 16 -14.50 1.47 6.77
C VAL A 16 -14.22 1.94 8.18
N SER A 17 -12.97 2.32 8.43
CA SER A 17 -12.57 2.90 9.71
C SER A 17 -11.62 4.06 9.45
N THR A 18 -11.56 4.99 10.42
CA THR A 18 -10.64 6.12 10.38
C THR A 18 -9.58 5.94 11.44
N ARG A 19 -8.30 6.10 11.02
CA ARG A 19 -7.17 5.85 11.90
C ARG A 19 -5.95 6.60 11.40
N ASN A 20 -5.19 7.21 12.32
CA ASN A 20 -3.93 7.83 11.97
C ASN A 20 -2.84 6.77 11.93
N LEU A 21 -2.46 6.33 10.75
CA LEU A 21 -1.53 5.22 10.58
C LEU A 21 -0.09 5.58 10.92
N SER A 22 0.24 6.87 11.02
CA SER A 22 1.57 7.29 11.48
C SER A 22 1.76 7.03 12.97
N GLU A 23 0.70 7.21 13.74
CA GLU A 23 0.72 7.03 15.19
C GLU A 23 0.24 5.65 15.61
N ALA A 24 -0.70 5.09 14.85
CA ALA A 24 -1.34 3.82 15.15
C ALA A 24 -1.42 2.97 13.90
N PRO A 25 -0.30 2.44 13.41
CA PRO A 25 -0.32 1.62 12.19
C PRO A 25 -1.15 0.35 12.39
N ILE A 26 -1.63 -0.20 11.27
CA ILE A 26 -2.34 -1.47 11.30
C ILE A 26 -1.31 -2.56 11.54
N ARG A 27 -1.52 -3.34 12.60
CA ARG A 27 -0.56 -4.36 13.01
C ARG A 27 -0.71 -5.61 12.14
N ALA A 28 0.33 -6.42 12.12
CA ALA A 28 0.35 -7.66 11.34
C ALA A 28 -0.81 -8.59 11.70
N ASP A 29 -1.19 -8.66 12.97
CA ASP A 29 -2.31 -9.49 13.39
C ASP A 29 -3.66 -8.96 12.90
N GLU A 30 -3.78 -7.64 12.73
CA GLU A 30 -4.99 -7.03 12.15
C GLU A 30 -5.07 -7.28 10.65
N LEU A 31 -3.94 -7.56 10.00
CA LEU A 31 -3.89 -7.86 8.58
C LEU A 31 -4.14 -9.34 8.29
N ALA A 32 -4.28 -10.16 9.31
CA ALA A 32 -4.55 -11.57 9.13
C ALA A 32 -5.86 -11.79 8.37
N GLY A 33 -5.84 -12.70 7.41
CA GLY A 33 -7.00 -12.97 6.57
C GLY A 33 -7.07 -12.15 5.29
N TYR A 34 -6.21 -11.14 5.15
CA TYR A 34 -6.11 -10.37 3.92
C TYR A 34 -4.95 -10.86 3.08
N GLN A 35 -5.12 -10.84 1.77
CA GLN A 35 -4.10 -11.30 0.83
C GLN A 35 -3.39 -10.14 0.14
N ALA A 36 -4.06 -9.00 0.01
CA ALA A 36 -3.52 -7.86 -0.71
C ALA A 36 -3.87 -6.57 0.01
N ALA A 37 -3.03 -5.57 -0.20
CA ALA A 37 -3.26 -4.22 0.30
C ALA A 37 -2.95 -3.20 -0.78
N ILE A 38 -3.77 -2.15 -0.84
CA ILE A 38 -3.52 -0.99 -1.66
C ILE A 38 -3.25 0.17 -0.70
N ILE A 39 -2.11 0.82 -0.87
CA ILE A 39 -1.65 1.85 0.04
C ILE A 39 -1.45 3.14 -0.74
N ASP A 40 -2.11 4.20 -0.27
CA ASP A 40 -1.99 5.54 -0.83
C ASP A 40 -1.54 6.47 0.30
N PRO A 41 -0.23 6.51 0.58
CA PRO A 41 0.28 7.25 1.73
C PRO A 41 0.37 8.74 1.44
N PRO A 42 0.53 9.56 2.48
CA PRO A 42 0.85 10.98 2.29
C PRO A 42 2.25 11.13 1.69
N ARG A 43 2.64 12.37 1.37
CA ARG A 43 3.94 12.65 0.75
C ARG A 43 5.12 12.18 1.59
N SER A 44 4.95 12.13 2.89
CA SER A 44 5.99 11.64 3.81
C SER A 44 6.20 10.13 3.75
N GLY A 45 5.30 9.40 3.07
CA GLY A 45 5.38 7.96 2.96
C GLY A 45 4.67 7.24 4.09
N ALA A 46 4.86 5.93 4.17
CA ALA A 46 4.19 5.06 5.11
C ALA A 46 5.20 4.23 5.93
N ALA A 47 6.29 4.86 6.34
CA ALA A 47 7.38 4.15 7.01
C ALA A 47 6.93 3.38 8.25
N ALA A 48 6.01 3.96 9.05
CA ALA A 48 5.52 3.31 10.25
C ALA A 48 4.71 2.05 9.97
N GLN A 49 4.09 1.97 8.80
CA GLN A 49 3.28 0.83 8.40
C GLN A 49 4.11 -0.33 7.84
N MET A 50 5.28 -0.04 7.29
CA MET A 50 6.06 -1.03 6.55
C MET A 50 6.48 -2.24 7.39
N PRO A 51 6.97 -2.11 8.64
CA PRO A 51 7.32 -3.28 9.43
C PRO A 51 6.15 -4.22 9.68
N HIS A 52 4.95 -3.67 9.84
CA HIS A 52 3.76 -4.48 10.07
C HIS A 52 3.34 -5.24 8.83
N ILE A 53 3.51 -4.62 7.66
CA ILE A 53 3.26 -5.30 6.39
C ILE A 53 4.25 -6.44 6.20
N ASN A 54 5.53 -6.20 6.49
CA ASN A 54 6.55 -7.25 6.40
C ASN A 54 6.26 -8.44 7.31
N ALA A 55 5.73 -8.18 8.48
CA ALA A 55 5.40 -9.23 9.45
C ALA A 55 4.06 -9.91 9.15
N SER A 56 3.29 -9.40 8.21
CA SER A 56 1.97 -9.93 7.87
C SER A 56 2.06 -11.07 6.86
N ALA A 57 0.90 -11.66 6.57
CA ALA A 57 0.79 -12.71 5.55
C ALA A 57 0.37 -12.15 4.18
N LEU A 58 0.42 -10.84 3.99
CA LEU A 58 0.08 -10.23 2.71
C LEU A 58 1.00 -10.72 1.61
N GLU A 59 0.41 -11.05 0.46
CA GLU A 59 1.14 -11.55 -0.70
C GLU A 59 1.34 -10.49 -1.77
N LEU A 60 0.48 -9.47 -1.77
CA LEU A 60 0.49 -8.42 -2.78
C LEU A 60 0.32 -7.07 -2.11
N VAL A 61 1.20 -6.14 -2.47
CA VAL A 61 1.09 -4.75 -2.02
C VAL A 61 1.15 -3.85 -3.25
N VAL A 62 0.16 -2.99 -3.39
CA VAL A 62 0.12 -1.97 -4.43
C VAL A 62 0.26 -0.62 -3.73
N MET A 63 1.29 0.13 -4.10
CA MET A 63 1.53 1.45 -3.52
C MET A 63 1.30 2.52 -4.56
N VAL A 64 0.48 3.50 -4.21
CA VAL A 64 0.22 4.67 -5.05
C VAL A 64 0.87 5.86 -4.35
N SER A 65 1.73 6.59 -5.04
CA SER A 65 2.45 7.68 -4.40
C SER A 65 2.67 8.85 -5.36
N CYS A 66 2.57 10.05 -4.83
CA CYS A 66 2.92 11.27 -5.55
C CYS A 66 4.36 11.72 -5.25
N ASN A 67 5.06 11.04 -4.36
CA ASN A 67 6.43 11.38 -3.99
C ASN A 67 7.34 10.16 -4.21
N PRO A 68 8.12 10.14 -5.30
CA PRO A 68 8.98 8.99 -5.59
C PRO A 68 10.05 8.77 -4.53
N HIS A 69 10.46 9.82 -3.84
CA HIS A 69 11.52 9.71 -2.84
C HIS A 69 11.08 8.85 -1.63
N SER A 70 9.92 9.17 -1.07
CA SER A 70 9.39 8.36 0.03
C SER A 70 8.93 6.99 -0.45
N LEU A 71 8.43 6.90 -1.69
CA LEU A 71 8.04 5.63 -2.27
C LEU A 71 9.22 4.66 -2.35
N PHE A 72 10.39 5.13 -2.79
CA PHE A 72 11.58 4.29 -2.85
C PHE A 72 11.99 3.76 -1.49
N LYS A 73 11.88 4.58 -0.45
CA LYS A 73 12.19 4.14 0.92
C LYS A 73 11.24 3.05 1.37
N ASP A 74 9.95 3.23 1.11
CA ASP A 74 8.95 2.24 1.49
C ASP A 74 9.14 0.93 0.72
N ILE A 75 9.41 1.02 -0.58
CA ILE A 75 9.70 -0.16 -1.40
C ILE A 75 10.91 -0.92 -0.85
N GLN A 76 11.96 -0.17 -0.48
CA GLN A 76 13.18 -0.77 0.05
C GLN A 76 12.90 -1.54 1.35
N HIS A 77 12.08 -0.97 2.22
CA HIS A 77 11.65 -1.67 3.43
C HIS A 77 10.94 -2.99 3.13
N LEU A 78 10.02 -2.96 2.18
CA LEU A 78 9.27 -4.16 1.82
C LEU A 78 10.17 -5.21 1.16
N CYS A 79 11.08 -4.78 0.30
CA CYS A 79 12.02 -5.71 -0.34
C CYS A 79 12.96 -6.35 0.67
N ASN A 80 13.40 -5.59 1.67
CA ASN A 80 14.22 -6.13 2.75
C ASN A 80 13.45 -7.15 3.60
N GLY A 81 12.13 -7.04 3.64
CA GLY A 81 11.27 -7.96 4.37
C GLY A 81 10.79 -9.16 3.58
N GLY A 82 11.25 -9.34 2.33
CA GLY A 82 10.92 -10.51 1.53
C GLY A 82 9.98 -10.28 0.37
N PHE A 83 9.48 -9.07 0.19
CA PHE A 83 8.72 -8.75 -1.01
C PHE A 83 9.64 -8.56 -2.20
N GLU A 84 9.15 -8.91 -3.38
CA GLU A 84 9.85 -8.68 -4.62
C GLU A 84 9.15 -7.55 -5.37
N PHE A 85 9.96 -6.65 -5.91
CA PHE A 85 9.46 -5.57 -6.75
C PHE A 85 9.06 -6.14 -8.11
N ASP A 86 7.78 -5.98 -8.45
CA ASP A 86 7.24 -6.53 -9.69
C ASP A 86 7.23 -5.50 -10.82
N SER A 87 6.61 -4.35 -10.57
CA SER A 87 6.51 -3.34 -11.61
C SER A 87 6.30 -1.95 -11.03
N LEU A 88 6.66 -0.96 -11.84
CA LEU A 88 6.43 0.45 -11.54
C LEU A 88 5.78 1.10 -12.76
N LYS A 89 4.71 1.81 -12.54
CA LYS A 89 4.02 2.55 -13.57
C LYS A 89 3.93 4.02 -13.17
N LEU A 90 4.33 4.90 -14.06
CA LEU A 90 4.21 6.33 -13.86
C LEU A 90 2.97 6.83 -14.57
N ILE A 91 2.15 7.60 -13.86
CA ILE A 91 0.94 8.18 -14.40
C ILE A 91 1.06 9.69 -14.31
N ASP A 92 1.04 10.34 -15.47
CA ASP A 92 1.03 11.79 -15.56
C ASP A 92 -0.41 12.23 -15.75
N GLN A 93 -1.03 12.71 -14.67
CA GLN A 93 -2.45 13.00 -14.69
C GLN A 93 -2.80 14.35 -15.32
N PHE A 94 -1.85 15.28 -15.32
CA PHE A 94 -2.12 16.65 -15.79
C PHE A 94 -1.00 17.12 -16.70
N VAL A 95 -1.37 17.56 -17.89
CA VAL A 95 -0.42 18.07 -18.90
C VAL A 95 0.37 19.26 -18.40
N TRP A 96 -0.24 20.05 -17.51
CA TRP A 96 0.35 21.28 -16.98
C TRP A 96 0.93 21.12 -15.59
N SER A 97 0.89 19.92 -15.02
CA SER A 97 1.36 19.65 -13.68
C SER A 97 2.73 19.00 -13.72
N THR A 98 3.60 19.38 -12.77
CA THR A 98 4.85 18.68 -12.54
C THR A 98 4.66 17.48 -11.63
N HIS A 99 3.43 17.23 -11.19
CA HIS A 99 3.12 16.11 -10.30
C HIS A 99 2.81 14.87 -11.12
N CYS A 100 3.52 13.83 -10.77
CA CYS A 100 3.38 12.53 -11.39
C CYS A 100 3.04 11.54 -10.28
N GLU A 101 2.10 10.64 -10.52
CA GLU A 101 1.83 9.56 -9.60
C GLU A 101 2.52 8.30 -10.07
N ALA A 102 3.06 7.57 -9.12
CA ALA A 102 3.70 6.29 -9.37
C ALA A 102 2.90 5.19 -8.71
N ILE A 103 2.70 4.10 -9.42
CA ILE A 103 2.07 2.89 -8.90
C ILE A 103 3.12 1.80 -8.89
N ALA A 104 3.44 1.30 -7.71
CA ALA A 104 4.40 0.23 -7.53
C ALA A 104 3.66 -1.04 -7.10
N ILE A 105 4.01 -2.15 -7.70
CA ILE A 105 3.44 -3.45 -7.37
C ILE A 105 4.56 -4.33 -6.82
N LEU A 106 4.33 -4.85 -5.62
CA LEU A 106 5.26 -5.74 -4.95
C LEU A 106 4.54 -7.04 -4.61
N ARG A 107 5.22 -8.14 -4.79
CA ARG A 107 4.67 -9.47 -4.53
C ARG A 107 5.58 -10.22 -3.59
N ARG A 108 4.98 -11.04 -2.75
CA ARG A 108 5.74 -11.98 -1.94
C ARG A 108 5.79 -13.29 -2.72
N PRO A 109 6.99 -13.81 -3.00
CA PRO A 109 7.08 -15.04 -3.79
C PRO A 109 6.47 -16.20 -3.05
N HIS A 110 5.82 -17.07 -3.79
CA HIS A 110 5.34 -18.34 -3.26
C HIS A 110 6.51 -19.31 -3.16
N ARG A 111 6.50 -20.06 -2.09
CA ARG A 111 7.45 -21.16 -1.90
C ARG A 111 6.81 -22.49 -2.19
#